data_212e639802405c10c9a403f1ffaa36b3
#
_entry.id   212e639802405c10c9a403f1ffaa36b3
#
_cell.length_a   1.000
_cell.length_b   1.000
_cell.length_c   1.000
_cell.angle_alpha   90.00
_cell.angle_beta   90.00
_cell.angle_gamma   90.00
#
_symmetry.space_group_name_H-M   'P 1'
#
loop_
_entity.id
_entity.type
_entity.pdbx_description
1 polymer ?
#
loop_
_entity_poly.entity_id
_entity_poly.type
_entity_poly.pdbx_seq_one_letter_code
_entity_poly.pdbx_strand_id
1 'polypeptide(L)'
;MTAVALTSLICALAGSWVCAEEFNAAMNSIAIPDLRAHLEVLSDDAMEGREAGSRGGRAAAAYLSQKLAELGLQPNGDADAYTQTFERGAYRNLLAVWEGCDADLKHQYVLVGAHYDHVGYGTRRNSRGPWGRIHNGADDNASGVSGVLEVAEALTLLDPPPKRSVLFALWDGEEKGMLGSKHWCANPTVPLRDVAMAFNADMIGRLRGNTVHVFGARTACGLRRWTSESNPSAELLIDFSWEMKANSDQFPFVQREIPTLMIHTGLHDEWHRPSDDADTINYEGASVATRLLFSLVVQAANQSSRLEFRKESRSESPADRERLEQPAVPRAPRLGIAWKTQDGQRSGVTLSHVTRGSAADRAGLQVGDRLLRLGEQEVADESRLGAAIWAASSPATIVVERAPGEILQLSVQLDGEPLRFGFSWREDMAEPGTVVLVEIVPHSAAFLAGLQVSDRIYRVADRDFCNGDELGQLLASLPSPVPLLVERSGRLQTVVVDAPSVP
;
A
#
# COMPACT_ATOMS: atom_id res chain seq x y z
N MET A 1 -11.52 -3.77 20.13
CA MET A 1 -12.74 -3.79 19.30
C MET A 1 -12.52 -3.36 17.84
N THR A 2 -11.34 -2.84 17.45
CA THR A 2 -11.02 -2.37 16.09
C THR A 2 -10.48 -3.47 15.14
N ALA A 3 -9.87 -4.54 15.65
CA ALA A 3 -9.34 -5.64 14.82
C ALA A 3 -10.42 -6.52 14.15
N VAL A 4 -11.57 -6.69 14.80
CA VAL A 4 -12.67 -7.54 14.29
C VAL A 4 -13.37 -6.89 13.08
N ALA A 5 -13.38 -5.56 12.98
CA ALA A 5 -14.03 -4.85 11.89
C ALA A 5 -13.23 -4.90 10.58
N LEU A 6 -11.89 -4.96 10.65
CA LEU A 6 -11.02 -5.01 9.46
C LEU A 6 -11.07 -6.41 8.81
N THR A 7 -11.10 -7.46 9.63
CA THR A 7 -11.18 -8.86 9.17
C THR A 7 -12.50 -9.16 8.45
N SER A 8 -13.60 -8.56 8.90
CA SER A 8 -14.91 -8.67 8.24
C SER A 8 -14.93 -7.99 6.86
N LEU A 9 -14.09 -6.98 6.63
CA LEU A 9 -14.01 -6.27 5.35
C LEU A 9 -13.28 -7.12 4.29
N ILE A 10 -12.19 -7.81 4.66
CA ILE A 10 -11.44 -8.70 3.76
C ILE A 10 -12.32 -9.87 3.30
N CYS A 11 -13.11 -10.47 4.19
CA CYS A 11 -14.04 -11.55 3.83
C CYS A 11 -15.21 -11.09 2.95
N ALA A 12 -15.69 -9.85 3.09
CA ALA A 12 -16.75 -9.31 2.25
C ALA A 12 -16.28 -9.03 0.81
N LEU A 13 -14.99 -8.70 0.62
CA LEU A 13 -14.40 -8.45 -0.69
C LEU A 13 -14.00 -9.74 -1.43
N ALA A 14 -13.63 -10.80 -0.71
CA ALA A 14 -13.23 -12.10 -1.28
C ALA A 14 -14.42 -12.96 -1.77
N GLY A 15 -15.68 -12.50 -1.62
CA GLY A 15 -16.87 -13.26 -2.01
C GLY A 15 -16.90 -14.67 -1.37
N SER A 16 -17.28 -14.75 -0.12
CA SER A 16 -17.73 -15.90 0.71
C SER A 16 -17.17 -17.32 0.43
N TRP A 17 -15.93 -17.52 0.00
CA TRP A 17 -15.35 -18.84 -0.28
C TRP A 17 -14.46 -19.38 0.84
N VAL A 18 -13.81 -18.50 1.62
CA VAL A 18 -13.05 -18.89 2.81
C VAL A 18 -13.74 -18.25 4.00
N CYS A 19 -14.05 -19.03 5.03
CA CYS A 19 -14.57 -18.51 6.28
C CYS A 19 -13.53 -17.57 6.91
N ALA A 20 -14.00 -16.44 7.50
CA ALA A 20 -13.10 -15.50 8.17
C ALA A 20 -12.24 -16.16 9.27
N GLU A 21 -12.78 -17.20 9.91
CA GLU A 21 -12.10 -17.98 10.93
C GLU A 21 -10.95 -18.80 10.33
N GLU A 22 -11.18 -19.46 9.20
CA GLU A 22 -10.16 -20.26 8.49
C GLU A 22 -9.04 -19.39 7.92
N PHE A 23 -9.40 -18.25 7.30
CA PHE A 23 -8.42 -17.27 6.83
C PHE A 23 -7.55 -16.75 7.98
N ASN A 24 -8.16 -16.42 9.13
CA ASN A 24 -7.42 -15.96 10.30
C ASN A 24 -6.56 -17.08 10.91
N ALA A 25 -7.04 -18.31 10.93
CA ALA A 25 -6.25 -19.45 11.39
C ALA A 25 -5.01 -19.67 10.51
N ALA A 26 -5.19 -19.67 9.18
CA ALA A 26 -4.10 -19.78 8.21
C ALA A 26 -3.12 -18.59 8.32
N MET A 27 -3.60 -17.36 8.45
CA MET A 27 -2.73 -16.19 8.67
C MET A 27 -1.95 -16.29 9.99
N ASN A 28 -2.55 -16.83 11.04
CA ASN A 28 -1.91 -16.98 12.34
C ASN A 28 -0.92 -18.15 12.41
N SER A 29 -0.98 -19.12 11.45
CA SER A 29 0.05 -20.15 11.34
C SER A 29 1.41 -19.57 10.92
N ILE A 30 1.43 -18.42 10.22
CA ILE A 30 2.66 -17.69 9.89
C ILE A 30 3.29 -17.19 11.20
N ALA A 31 4.16 -18.03 11.77
CA ALA A 31 4.69 -17.84 13.11
C ALA A 31 6.19 -17.53 13.11
N ILE A 32 6.62 -16.73 14.11
CA ILE A 32 8.02 -16.35 14.27
C ILE A 32 8.95 -17.57 14.44
N PRO A 33 8.59 -18.63 15.20
CA PRO A 33 9.45 -19.81 15.35
C PRO A 33 9.74 -20.52 14.03
N ASP A 34 8.73 -20.62 13.14
CA ASP A 34 8.84 -21.36 11.89
C ASP A 34 9.64 -20.55 10.85
N LEU A 35 9.35 -19.23 10.71
CA LEU A 35 10.19 -18.30 9.95
C LEU A 35 11.66 -18.37 10.38
N ARG A 36 11.91 -18.36 11.71
CA ARG A 36 13.24 -18.45 12.28
C ARG A 36 13.92 -19.78 11.93
N ALA A 37 13.22 -20.88 12.07
CA ALA A 37 13.76 -22.20 11.79
C ALA A 37 14.22 -22.35 10.34
N HIS A 38 13.44 -21.88 9.37
CA HIS A 38 13.82 -21.88 7.96
C HIS A 38 15.01 -20.96 7.69
N LEU A 39 14.94 -19.74 8.21
CA LEU A 39 15.96 -18.71 7.98
C LEU A 39 17.30 -19.12 8.58
N GLU A 40 17.35 -19.61 9.82
CA GLU A 40 18.58 -20.06 10.49
C GLU A 40 19.24 -21.21 9.74
N VAL A 41 18.47 -22.16 9.19
CA VAL A 41 19.03 -23.24 8.36
C VAL A 41 19.64 -22.68 7.07
N LEU A 42 18.94 -21.78 6.38
CA LEU A 42 19.40 -21.25 5.11
C LEU A 42 20.61 -20.31 5.28
N SER A 43 20.67 -19.55 6.35
CA SER A 43 21.78 -18.63 6.65
C SER A 43 22.87 -19.23 7.54
N ASP A 44 22.89 -20.56 7.74
CA ASP A 44 23.97 -21.23 8.45
C ASP A 44 25.25 -21.31 7.60
N ASP A 45 26.41 -21.22 8.23
CA ASP A 45 27.73 -21.35 7.59
C ASP A 45 27.88 -22.67 6.79
N ALA A 46 27.17 -23.73 7.15
CA ALA A 46 27.14 -25.00 6.42
C ALA A 46 26.56 -24.85 4.99
N MET A 47 25.77 -23.82 4.75
CA MET A 47 25.25 -23.49 3.42
C MET A 47 26.24 -22.65 2.59
N GLU A 48 27.42 -22.28 3.11
CA GLU A 48 28.51 -21.57 2.42
C GLU A 48 28.03 -20.34 1.65
N GLY A 49 27.03 -19.62 2.16
CA GLY A 49 26.43 -18.46 1.52
C GLY A 49 25.71 -18.78 0.21
N ARG A 50 25.24 -19.99 0.01
CA ARG A 50 24.31 -20.46 -1.04
C ARG A 50 24.62 -19.99 -2.48
N GLU A 51 25.89 -19.75 -2.81
CA GLU A 51 26.20 -19.28 -4.17
C GLU A 51 25.62 -20.23 -5.23
N ALA A 52 24.96 -19.66 -6.24
CA ALA A 52 24.35 -20.39 -7.34
C ALA A 52 25.35 -21.35 -8.02
N GLY A 53 24.99 -22.64 -8.10
CA GLY A 53 25.84 -23.72 -8.65
C GLY A 53 26.92 -24.22 -7.71
N SER A 54 27.10 -23.69 -6.52
CA SER A 54 28.05 -24.15 -5.50
C SER A 54 27.55 -25.38 -4.73
N ARG A 55 28.39 -25.92 -3.84
CA ARG A 55 27.97 -26.96 -2.89
C ARG A 55 26.88 -26.45 -1.96
N GLY A 56 27.03 -25.25 -1.40
CA GLY A 56 26.07 -24.63 -0.52
C GLY A 56 24.73 -24.36 -1.22
N GLY A 57 24.74 -23.82 -2.45
CA GLY A 57 23.52 -23.65 -3.23
C GLY A 57 22.77 -24.97 -3.50
N ARG A 58 23.51 -26.08 -3.76
CA ARG A 58 22.90 -27.41 -3.90
C ARG A 58 22.33 -27.94 -2.58
N ALA A 59 22.98 -27.67 -1.45
CA ALA A 59 22.48 -28.08 -0.13
C ALA A 59 21.19 -27.33 0.21
N ALA A 60 21.14 -26.00 -0.03
CA ALA A 60 19.92 -25.21 0.10
C ALA A 60 18.79 -25.73 -0.79
N ALA A 61 19.07 -26.01 -2.07
CA ALA A 61 18.07 -26.59 -2.98
C ALA A 61 17.50 -27.94 -2.49
N ALA A 62 18.35 -28.80 -1.92
CA ALA A 62 17.92 -30.09 -1.36
C ALA A 62 17.01 -29.90 -0.14
N TYR A 63 17.39 -29.03 0.79
CA TYR A 63 16.57 -28.67 1.94
C TYR A 63 15.19 -28.12 1.51
N LEU A 64 15.18 -27.17 0.59
CA LEU A 64 13.96 -26.55 0.10
C LEU A 64 13.05 -27.53 -0.65
N SER A 65 13.62 -28.41 -1.50
CA SER A 65 12.86 -29.46 -2.16
C SER A 65 12.18 -30.40 -1.16
N GLN A 66 12.89 -30.74 -0.07
CA GLN A 66 12.31 -31.54 1.01
C GLN A 66 11.15 -30.81 1.70
N LYS A 67 11.30 -29.50 1.98
CA LYS A 67 10.23 -28.70 2.61
C LYS A 67 8.99 -28.59 1.72
N LEU A 68 9.14 -28.36 0.42
CA LEU A 68 8.02 -28.34 -0.51
C LEU A 68 7.28 -29.70 -0.54
N ALA A 69 8.03 -30.81 -0.44
CA ALA A 69 7.44 -32.15 -0.37
C ALA A 69 6.73 -32.41 0.97
N GLU A 70 7.31 -31.98 2.10
CA GLU A 70 6.70 -32.10 3.45
C GLU A 70 5.37 -31.35 3.54
N LEU A 71 5.22 -30.22 2.84
CA LEU A 71 3.98 -29.45 2.72
C LEU A 71 2.95 -30.11 1.78
N GLY A 72 3.28 -31.22 1.10
CA GLY A 72 2.38 -31.91 0.19
C GLY A 72 2.12 -31.16 -1.14
N LEU A 73 2.97 -30.19 -1.50
CA LEU A 73 2.84 -29.48 -2.74
C LEU A 73 3.20 -30.37 -3.94
N GLN A 74 2.54 -30.17 -5.06
CA GLN A 74 2.82 -30.95 -6.27
C GLN A 74 4.09 -30.42 -6.97
N PRO A 75 5.03 -31.27 -7.40
CA PRO A 75 6.20 -30.85 -8.15
C PRO A 75 5.78 -30.25 -9.52
N ASN A 76 6.48 -29.19 -9.95
CA ASN A 76 6.21 -28.50 -11.22
C ASN A 76 7.50 -28.14 -12.00
N GLY A 77 8.58 -28.87 -11.77
CA GLY A 77 9.83 -28.72 -12.51
C GLY A 77 9.98 -29.72 -13.67
N ASP A 78 11.21 -30.11 -13.98
CA ASP A 78 11.51 -31.02 -15.07
C ASP A 78 11.08 -32.46 -14.70
N ALA A 79 10.44 -33.17 -15.61
CA ALA A 79 10.06 -34.58 -15.46
C ALA A 79 9.36 -34.90 -14.11
N ASP A 80 8.39 -34.08 -13.73
CA ASP A 80 7.60 -34.21 -12.52
C ASP A 80 8.43 -34.13 -11.21
N ALA A 81 9.61 -33.49 -11.26
CA ALA A 81 10.40 -33.15 -10.08
C ALA A 81 10.14 -31.71 -9.61
N TYR A 82 10.61 -31.35 -8.44
CA TYR A 82 10.58 -29.95 -7.98
C TYR A 82 11.59 -29.06 -8.72
N THR A 83 12.64 -29.65 -9.33
CA THR A 83 13.73 -28.93 -9.96
C THR A 83 13.47 -28.66 -11.43
N GLN A 84 13.70 -27.41 -11.86
CA GLN A 84 13.91 -27.02 -13.24
C GLN A 84 15.39 -26.69 -13.44
N THR A 85 16.11 -27.50 -14.21
CA THR A 85 17.56 -27.36 -14.39
C THR A 85 17.89 -26.50 -15.62
N PHE A 86 18.93 -25.67 -15.52
CA PHE A 86 19.38 -24.82 -16.62
C PHE A 86 20.89 -24.65 -16.61
N GLU A 87 21.43 -23.93 -17.61
CA GLU A 87 22.87 -23.77 -17.82
C GLU A 87 23.64 -25.10 -17.74
N ARG A 88 23.17 -26.11 -18.52
CA ARG A 88 23.72 -27.48 -18.57
C ARG A 88 23.74 -28.20 -17.21
N GLY A 89 22.77 -27.89 -16.35
CA GLY A 89 22.64 -28.47 -15.03
C GLY A 89 23.42 -27.78 -13.93
N ALA A 90 24.04 -26.64 -14.24
CA ALA A 90 24.78 -25.86 -13.23
C ALA A 90 23.82 -25.25 -12.19
N TYR A 91 22.68 -24.78 -12.63
CA TYR A 91 21.68 -24.07 -11.82
C TYR A 91 20.34 -24.80 -11.82
N ARG A 92 19.48 -24.49 -10.84
CA ARG A 92 18.17 -25.13 -10.68
C ARG A 92 17.18 -24.24 -9.96
N ASN A 93 16.08 -23.91 -10.60
CA ASN A 93 14.90 -23.40 -9.91
C ASN A 93 14.17 -24.52 -9.18
N LEU A 94 13.45 -24.20 -8.11
CA LEU A 94 12.56 -25.13 -7.42
C LEU A 94 11.13 -24.64 -7.62
N LEU A 95 10.26 -25.54 -8.13
CA LEU A 95 8.92 -25.20 -8.53
C LEU A 95 7.92 -26.20 -7.94
N ALA A 96 6.87 -25.68 -7.32
CA ALA A 96 5.81 -26.47 -6.72
C ALA A 96 4.45 -25.79 -6.93
N VAL A 97 3.37 -26.57 -6.96
CA VAL A 97 2.01 -26.07 -7.13
C VAL A 97 1.12 -26.53 -5.98
N TRP A 98 0.32 -25.63 -5.46
CA TRP A 98 -0.90 -25.92 -4.69
C TRP A 98 -2.09 -25.74 -5.63
N GLU A 99 -2.81 -26.82 -5.92
CA GLU A 99 -3.90 -26.82 -6.90
C GLU A 99 -5.12 -26.06 -6.36
N GLY A 100 -5.70 -25.19 -7.21
CA GLY A 100 -6.91 -24.46 -6.89
C GLY A 100 -8.18 -25.32 -6.98
N CYS A 101 -9.26 -24.88 -6.34
CA CYS A 101 -10.50 -25.64 -6.25
C CYS A 101 -11.55 -25.31 -7.32
N ASP A 102 -11.44 -24.17 -8.02
CA ASP A 102 -12.45 -23.74 -9.00
C ASP A 102 -12.23 -24.46 -10.35
N ALA A 103 -13.30 -25.03 -10.92
CA ALA A 103 -13.22 -25.83 -12.14
C ALA A 103 -12.65 -25.05 -13.35
N ASP A 104 -12.95 -23.76 -13.43
CA ASP A 104 -12.55 -22.91 -14.57
C ASP A 104 -11.25 -22.15 -14.27
N LEU A 105 -11.01 -21.76 -13.02
CA LEU A 105 -9.87 -20.91 -12.64
C LEU A 105 -8.64 -21.69 -12.16
N LYS A 106 -8.74 -22.94 -11.76
CA LYS A 106 -7.58 -23.74 -11.30
C LYS A 106 -6.46 -23.91 -12.31
N HIS A 107 -6.74 -23.69 -13.61
CA HIS A 107 -5.73 -23.70 -14.68
C HIS A 107 -5.03 -22.35 -14.86
N GLN A 108 -5.39 -21.34 -14.07
CA GLN A 108 -4.70 -20.07 -13.97
C GLN A 108 -3.87 -20.07 -12.68
N TYR A 109 -2.70 -19.41 -12.73
CA TYR A 109 -1.73 -19.45 -11.66
C TYR A 109 -1.46 -18.07 -11.08
N VAL A 110 -1.41 -18.02 -9.76
CA VAL A 110 -0.75 -16.93 -9.04
C VAL A 110 0.64 -17.42 -8.67
N LEU A 111 1.68 -16.74 -9.16
CA LEU A 111 3.05 -17.11 -8.89
C LEU A 111 3.56 -16.36 -7.65
N VAL A 112 4.23 -17.08 -6.75
CA VAL A 112 4.87 -16.52 -5.56
C VAL A 112 6.32 -17.01 -5.52
N GLY A 113 7.29 -16.08 -5.51
CA GLY A 113 8.68 -16.46 -5.56
C GLY A 113 9.60 -15.64 -4.67
N ALA A 114 10.80 -16.21 -4.46
CA ALA A 114 11.96 -15.60 -3.84
C ALA A 114 13.21 -16.28 -4.39
N HIS A 115 14.35 -15.60 -4.47
CA HIS A 115 15.59 -16.29 -4.80
C HIS A 115 16.21 -16.92 -3.55
N TYR A 116 16.83 -18.10 -3.72
CA TYR A 116 17.46 -18.80 -2.61
C TYR A 116 18.99 -18.78 -2.66
N ASP A 117 19.57 -18.39 -3.79
CA ASP A 117 21.01 -18.18 -3.88
C ASP A 117 21.45 -16.90 -3.19
N HIS A 118 22.75 -16.81 -2.90
CA HIS A 118 23.38 -15.58 -2.43
C HIS A 118 24.84 -15.53 -2.92
N VAL A 119 25.66 -14.63 -2.41
CA VAL A 119 27.00 -14.30 -2.96
C VAL A 119 28.12 -15.25 -2.54
N GLY A 120 27.85 -16.29 -1.74
CA GLY A 120 28.84 -17.28 -1.33
C GLY A 120 29.92 -16.70 -0.43
N TYR A 121 31.20 -16.89 -0.80
CA TYR A 121 32.34 -16.32 -0.07
C TYR A 121 32.61 -14.84 -0.38
N GLY A 122 31.83 -14.25 -1.27
CA GLY A 122 31.95 -12.85 -1.68
C GLY A 122 33.22 -12.53 -2.45
N THR A 123 33.09 -11.73 -3.46
CA THR A 123 34.17 -11.21 -4.29
C THR A 123 34.06 -9.69 -4.43
N ARG A 124 35.07 -9.06 -5.04
CA ARG A 124 34.97 -7.61 -5.36
C ARG A 124 33.84 -7.23 -6.30
N ARG A 125 33.22 -8.20 -6.98
CA ARG A 125 32.18 -7.94 -7.98
C ARG A 125 30.78 -8.04 -7.39
N ASN A 126 30.59 -8.89 -6.37
CA ASN A 126 29.27 -9.22 -5.82
C ASN A 126 29.15 -8.98 -4.31
N SER A 127 30.16 -8.39 -3.66
CA SER A 127 30.16 -8.15 -2.22
C SER A 127 30.74 -6.79 -1.86
N ARG A 128 30.24 -6.22 -0.77
CA ARG A 128 30.79 -5.01 -0.14
C ARG A 128 31.94 -5.28 0.80
N GLY A 129 32.38 -6.56 0.91
CA GLY A 129 33.46 -7.03 1.75
C GLY A 129 33.09 -7.17 3.24
N PRO A 130 33.97 -7.81 3.99
CA PRO A 130 35.25 -8.41 3.59
C PRO A 130 35.09 -9.62 2.66
N TRP A 131 35.91 -9.73 1.62
CA TRP A 131 35.82 -10.81 0.63
C TRP A 131 36.51 -12.09 1.10
N GLY A 132 36.11 -13.23 0.51
CA GLY A 132 36.66 -14.53 0.85
C GLY A 132 36.17 -15.07 2.20
N ARG A 133 35.09 -14.51 2.71
CA ARG A 133 34.38 -15.00 3.90
C ARG A 133 32.96 -15.42 3.49
N ILE A 134 32.36 -16.29 4.27
CA ILE A 134 30.97 -16.69 4.06
C ILE A 134 30.09 -15.45 4.22
N HIS A 135 29.17 -15.25 3.27
CA HIS A 135 28.11 -14.27 3.32
C HIS A 135 26.80 -15.06 3.48
N ASN A 136 26.27 -15.08 4.67
CA ASN A 136 25.12 -15.92 4.99
C ASN A 136 23.83 -15.45 4.35
N GLY A 137 23.69 -14.13 4.05
CA GLY A 137 22.54 -13.59 3.37
C GLY A 137 21.23 -13.92 4.07
N ALA A 138 21.14 -13.58 5.35
CA ALA A 138 19.98 -13.88 6.16
C ALA A 138 18.76 -13.05 5.72
N ASP A 139 18.97 -11.74 5.49
CA ASP A 139 17.91 -10.93 4.88
C ASP A 139 17.88 -11.12 3.36
N ASP A 140 19.03 -11.18 2.72
CA ASP A 140 19.20 -11.34 1.27
C ASP A 140 19.63 -12.78 0.90
N ASN A 141 18.74 -13.74 0.54
CA ASN A 141 17.30 -13.61 0.61
C ASN A 141 16.70 -14.83 1.34
N ALA A 142 17.38 -15.32 2.43
CA ALA A 142 16.79 -16.37 3.25
C ALA A 142 15.47 -15.91 3.90
N SER A 143 15.32 -14.59 4.18
CA SER A 143 14.08 -14.02 4.71
C SER A 143 12.92 -14.18 3.75
N GLY A 144 13.09 -13.83 2.46
CA GLY A 144 12.08 -13.99 1.43
C GLY A 144 11.70 -15.44 1.20
N VAL A 145 12.70 -16.34 1.15
CA VAL A 145 12.47 -17.78 1.00
C VAL A 145 11.66 -18.33 2.17
N SER A 146 12.02 -17.97 3.41
CA SER A 146 11.28 -18.39 4.60
C SER A 146 9.85 -17.89 4.57
N GLY A 147 9.63 -16.63 4.15
CA GLY A 147 8.28 -16.07 3.98
C GLY A 147 7.47 -16.81 2.91
N VAL A 148 8.08 -17.22 1.78
CA VAL A 148 7.39 -18.00 0.74
C VAL A 148 6.99 -19.39 1.25
N LEU A 149 7.84 -20.06 2.06
CA LEU A 149 7.51 -21.35 2.68
C LEU A 149 6.34 -21.22 3.65
N GLU A 150 6.33 -20.20 4.50
CA GLU A 150 5.22 -19.93 5.44
C GLU A 150 3.90 -19.60 4.71
N VAL A 151 3.97 -18.83 3.60
CA VAL A 151 2.79 -18.61 2.73
C VAL A 151 2.29 -19.91 2.15
N ALA A 152 3.21 -20.81 1.74
CA ALA A 152 2.85 -22.13 1.21
C ALA A 152 2.15 -22.98 2.29
N GLU A 153 2.70 -23.05 3.49
CA GLU A 153 2.09 -23.76 4.61
C GLU A 153 0.70 -23.19 4.95
N ALA A 154 0.58 -21.87 5.12
CA ALA A 154 -0.69 -21.23 5.42
C ALA A 154 -1.76 -21.49 4.36
N LEU A 155 -1.39 -21.56 3.07
CA LEU A 155 -2.33 -21.89 2.00
C LEU A 155 -2.84 -23.33 2.07
N THR A 156 -2.03 -24.27 2.56
CA THR A 156 -2.47 -25.67 2.73
C THR A 156 -3.50 -25.84 3.83
N LEU A 157 -3.64 -24.88 4.74
CA LEU A 157 -4.63 -24.88 5.83
C LEU A 157 -6.00 -24.31 5.41
N LEU A 158 -6.11 -23.77 4.20
CA LEU A 158 -7.39 -23.25 3.70
C LEU A 158 -8.25 -24.39 3.13
N ASP A 159 -9.50 -24.49 3.60
CA ASP A 159 -10.51 -25.42 3.10
C ASP A 159 -11.83 -24.67 2.82
N PRO A 160 -12.25 -24.52 1.55
CA PRO A 160 -11.57 -25.01 0.34
C PRO A 160 -10.29 -24.25 -0.01
N PRO A 161 -9.40 -24.84 -0.83
CA PRO A 161 -8.28 -24.13 -1.41
C PRO A 161 -8.71 -22.87 -2.19
N PRO A 162 -7.81 -21.91 -2.48
CA PRO A 162 -8.12 -20.78 -3.35
C PRO A 162 -8.63 -21.22 -4.72
N LYS A 163 -9.35 -20.36 -5.44
CA LYS A 163 -9.92 -20.67 -6.76
C LYS A 163 -8.85 -20.99 -7.80
N ARG A 164 -7.81 -20.14 -7.90
CA ARG A 164 -6.65 -20.36 -8.79
C ARG A 164 -5.61 -21.20 -8.09
N SER A 165 -4.84 -21.93 -8.88
CA SER A 165 -3.65 -22.60 -8.38
C SER A 165 -2.57 -21.58 -8.01
N VAL A 166 -1.76 -21.92 -7.00
CA VAL A 166 -0.61 -21.11 -6.60
C VAL A 166 0.67 -21.85 -6.98
N LEU A 167 1.51 -21.21 -7.80
CA LEU A 167 2.82 -21.69 -8.21
C LEU A 167 3.90 -21.04 -7.33
N PHE A 168 4.56 -21.84 -6.52
CA PHE A 168 5.71 -21.46 -5.72
C PHE A 168 6.99 -21.63 -6.54
N ALA A 169 7.83 -20.60 -6.56
CA ALA A 169 9.05 -20.58 -7.34
C ALA A 169 10.21 -20.06 -6.50
N LEU A 170 11.19 -20.92 -6.21
CA LEU A 170 12.42 -20.54 -5.53
C LEU A 170 13.54 -20.48 -6.58
N TRP A 171 14.00 -19.26 -6.85
CA TRP A 171 14.89 -18.97 -7.97
C TRP A 171 16.35 -19.19 -7.62
N ASP A 172 17.14 -19.69 -8.59
CA ASP A 172 18.59 -19.82 -8.51
C ASP A 172 19.27 -18.80 -9.43
N GLY A 173 20.37 -18.21 -8.98
CA GLY A 173 21.17 -17.30 -9.80
C GLY A 173 20.58 -15.90 -9.96
N GLU A 174 19.81 -15.42 -9.00
CA GLU A 174 19.39 -14.02 -8.95
C GLU A 174 20.60 -13.09 -8.88
N GLU A 175 21.55 -13.37 -8.00
CA GLU A 175 22.79 -12.64 -7.74
C GLU A 175 23.74 -12.62 -8.95
N LYS A 176 23.49 -13.47 -9.94
CA LYS A 176 24.17 -13.48 -11.22
C LYS A 176 23.36 -12.82 -12.33
N GLY A 177 22.32 -12.07 -11.97
CA GLY A 177 21.46 -11.29 -12.85
C GLY A 177 20.13 -11.93 -13.18
N MET A 178 19.41 -12.46 -12.18
CA MET A 178 18.07 -13.03 -12.31
C MET A 178 18.04 -14.21 -13.30
N LEU A 179 19.05 -15.09 -13.26
CA LEU A 179 19.17 -16.15 -14.26
C LEU A 179 18.01 -17.12 -14.19
N GLY A 180 17.56 -17.49 -12.98
CA GLY A 180 16.50 -18.47 -12.75
C GLY A 180 15.14 -17.99 -13.25
N SER A 181 14.70 -16.83 -12.82
CA SER A 181 13.41 -16.26 -13.23
C SER A 181 13.39 -15.93 -14.72
N LYS A 182 14.50 -15.43 -15.29
CA LYS A 182 14.64 -15.24 -16.75
C LYS A 182 14.55 -16.55 -17.50
N HIS A 183 15.22 -17.62 -17.00
CA HIS A 183 15.15 -18.93 -17.60
C HIS A 183 13.71 -19.47 -17.59
N TRP A 184 13.04 -19.39 -16.45
CA TRP A 184 11.65 -19.83 -16.35
C TRP A 184 10.72 -19.03 -17.27
N CYS A 185 10.86 -17.71 -17.35
CA CYS A 185 10.08 -16.88 -18.28
C CYS A 185 10.35 -17.21 -19.78
N ALA A 186 11.51 -17.79 -20.08
CA ALA A 186 11.83 -18.27 -21.44
C ALA A 186 11.39 -19.72 -21.68
N ASN A 187 11.37 -20.56 -20.64
CA ASN A 187 11.04 -21.98 -20.66
C ASN A 187 10.03 -22.31 -19.54
N PRO A 188 8.81 -21.74 -19.57
CA PRO A 188 7.89 -21.83 -18.47
C PRO A 188 7.30 -23.24 -18.35
N THR A 189 7.16 -23.75 -17.11
CA THR A 189 6.55 -25.04 -16.81
C THR A 189 5.01 -25.01 -16.83
N VAL A 190 4.42 -23.81 -16.83
CA VAL A 190 3.00 -23.55 -17.11
C VAL A 190 2.92 -22.44 -18.16
N PRO A 191 1.88 -22.39 -19.01
CA PRO A 191 1.80 -21.36 -20.05
C PRO A 191 1.82 -19.95 -19.42
N LEU A 192 2.69 -19.04 -19.88
CA LEU A 192 2.77 -17.67 -19.35
C LEU A 192 1.44 -16.91 -19.39
N ARG A 193 0.62 -17.20 -20.43
CA ARG A 193 -0.72 -16.62 -20.54
C ARG A 193 -1.65 -17.03 -19.40
N ASP A 194 -1.37 -18.11 -18.69
CA ASP A 194 -2.17 -18.62 -17.59
C ASP A 194 -1.67 -18.11 -16.22
N VAL A 195 -0.54 -17.40 -16.19
CA VAL A 195 -0.08 -16.68 -14.99
C VAL A 195 -0.88 -15.39 -14.85
N ALA A 196 -1.73 -15.34 -13.85
CA ALA A 196 -2.62 -14.21 -13.61
C ALA A 196 -1.89 -13.03 -12.94
N MET A 197 -0.96 -13.33 -12.03
CA MET A 197 -0.16 -12.36 -11.30
C MET A 197 1.09 -13.02 -10.73
N ALA A 198 2.16 -12.26 -10.54
CA ALA A 198 3.38 -12.72 -9.88
C ALA A 198 3.68 -11.88 -8.63
N PHE A 199 4.14 -12.54 -7.58
CA PHE A 199 4.64 -11.92 -6.35
C PHE A 199 6.09 -12.30 -6.14
N ASN A 200 6.91 -11.34 -5.72
CA ASN A 200 8.29 -11.56 -5.33
C ASN A 200 8.52 -11.08 -3.90
N ALA A 201 9.11 -11.94 -3.06
CA ALA A 201 9.57 -11.57 -1.72
C ALA A 201 11.09 -11.46 -1.74
N ASP A 202 11.60 -10.27 -1.48
CA ASP A 202 13.03 -10.03 -1.50
C ASP A 202 13.41 -9.10 -0.34
N MET A 203 14.30 -9.59 0.56
CA MET A 203 14.74 -8.84 1.74
C MET A 203 13.57 -8.35 2.61
N ILE A 204 12.80 -9.28 3.17
CA ILE A 204 11.64 -8.97 4.01
C ILE A 204 11.91 -9.05 5.52
N GLY A 205 13.16 -9.33 5.92
CA GLY A 205 13.56 -9.58 7.30
C GLY A 205 14.04 -8.35 8.09
N ARG A 206 14.16 -7.17 7.49
CA ARG A 206 14.72 -5.98 8.16
C ARG A 206 13.75 -4.81 8.23
N LEU A 207 12.49 -5.10 8.58
CA LEU A 207 11.47 -4.06 8.74
C LEU A 207 11.91 -3.00 9.75
N ARG A 208 11.89 -1.72 9.32
CA ARG A 208 12.27 -0.54 10.10
C ARG A 208 11.16 0.50 10.03
N GLY A 209 10.86 1.12 11.18
CA GLY A 209 9.80 2.12 11.27
C GLY A 209 8.44 1.61 10.77
N ASN A 210 8.20 0.30 10.89
CA ASN A 210 6.99 -0.38 10.41
C ASN A 210 6.70 -0.15 8.91
N THR A 211 7.73 0.12 8.08
CA THR A 211 7.55 0.45 6.67
C THR A 211 8.03 -0.68 5.76
N VAL A 212 7.13 -1.19 4.91
CA VAL A 212 7.45 -2.05 3.76
C VAL A 212 7.42 -1.22 2.48
N HIS A 213 8.30 -1.55 1.54
CA HIS A 213 8.30 -1.01 0.19
C HIS A 213 7.60 -1.99 -0.74
N VAL A 214 6.61 -1.53 -1.47
CA VAL A 214 5.91 -2.32 -2.48
C VAL A 214 6.21 -1.75 -3.86
N PHE A 215 6.82 -2.58 -4.70
CA PHE A 215 7.12 -2.27 -6.10
C PHE A 215 6.07 -2.93 -7.00
N GLY A 216 5.78 -2.31 -8.12
CA GLY A 216 4.86 -2.88 -9.10
C GLY A 216 3.38 -2.58 -8.86
N ALA A 217 3.00 -1.81 -7.83
CA ALA A 217 1.62 -1.44 -7.56
C ALA A 217 0.90 -0.71 -8.72
N ARG A 218 1.64 -0.35 -9.77
CA ARG A 218 1.09 0.29 -10.98
C ARG A 218 1.11 -0.63 -12.21
N THR A 219 1.52 -1.89 -12.06
CA THR A 219 1.57 -2.88 -13.15
C THR A 219 0.18 -3.34 -13.59
N ALA A 220 -0.84 -3.13 -12.76
CA ALA A 220 -2.25 -3.21 -13.16
C ALA A 220 -3.05 -2.15 -12.40
N CYS A 221 -4.27 -1.88 -12.86
CA CYS A 221 -5.17 -0.94 -12.20
C CYS A 221 -5.65 -1.48 -10.85
N GLY A 222 -5.68 -0.60 -9.83
CA GLY A 222 -6.24 -0.89 -8.51
C GLY A 222 -5.33 -1.67 -7.56
N LEU A 223 -4.08 -1.96 -7.92
CA LEU A 223 -3.17 -2.76 -7.08
C LEU A 223 -2.75 -2.04 -5.79
N ARG A 224 -2.69 -0.71 -5.77
CA ARG A 224 -2.45 0.04 -4.55
C ARG A 224 -3.60 -0.14 -3.56
N ARG A 225 -4.84 0.01 -4.06
CA ARG A 225 -6.05 -0.23 -3.26
C ARG A 225 -6.06 -1.65 -2.71
N TRP A 226 -5.80 -2.66 -3.56
CA TRP A 226 -5.70 -4.05 -3.14
C TRP A 226 -4.69 -4.25 -2.01
N THR A 227 -3.49 -3.70 -2.18
CA THR A 227 -2.42 -3.81 -1.18
C THR A 227 -2.83 -3.16 0.15
N SER A 228 -3.47 -2.00 0.10
CA SER A 228 -3.93 -1.30 1.30
C SER A 228 -5.10 -2.02 1.99
N GLU A 229 -6.01 -2.63 1.23
CA GLU A 229 -7.11 -3.45 1.75
C GLU A 229 -6.60 -4.78 2.35
N SER A 230 -5.49 -5.32 1.82
CA SER A 230 -4.84 -6.55 2.30
C SER A 230 -3.89 -6.30 3.48
N ASN A 231 -3.65 -5.06 3.88
CA ASN A 231 -2.73 -4.74 4.97
C ASN A 231 -3.23 -5.35 6.30
N PRO A 232 -2.53 -6.36 6.86
CA PRO A 232 -3.03 -7.11 8.02
C PRO A 232 -2.84 -6.36 9.33
N SER A 233 -2.09 -5.25 9.32
CA SER A 233 -1.74 -4.49 10.51
C SER A 233 -2.04 -3.01 10.34
N ALA A 234 -2.80 -2.45 11.30
CA ALA A 234 -3.03 -1.01 11.35
C ALA A 234 -1.74 -0.19 11.58
N GLU A 235 -0.66 -0.83 12.01
CA GLU A 235 0.63 -0.16 12.26
C GLU A 235 1.59 -0.23 11.06
N LEU A 236 1.39 -1.16 10.11
CA LEU A 236 2.24 -1.30 8.94
C LEU A 236 2.02 -0.15 7.97
N LEU A 237 3.09 0.57 7.65
CA LEU A 237 3.14 1.58 6.60
C LEU A 237 3.58 0.92 5.29
N ILE A 238 2.97 1.33 4.18
CA ILE A 238 3.35 0.85 2.85
C ILE A 238 3.82 2.04 2.03
N ASP A 239 5.09 1.99 1.61
CA ASP A 239 5.64 2.91 0.61
C ASP A 239 5.51 2.28 -0.77
N PHE A 240 4.63 2.85 -1.59
CA PHE A 240 4.39 2.41 -2.96
C PHE A 240 5.41 3.02 -3.91
N SER A 241 6.39 2.24 -4.34
CA SER A 241 7.36 2.70 -5.32
C SER A 241 6.74 2.80 -6.72
N TRP A 242 7.03 3.93 -7.40
CA TRP A 242 6.67 4.13 -8.81
C TRP A 242 7.79 3.74 -9.77
N GLU A 243 8.95 3.42 -9.24
CA GLU A 243 10.09 3.04 -10.05
C GLU A 243 10.09 1.53 -10.29
N MET A 244 10.08 1.14 -11.56
CA MET A 244 10.22 -0.25 -11.95
C MET A 244 11.68 -0.53 -12.31
N LYS A 245 12.43 -1.11 -11.38
CA LYS A 245 13.85 -1.44 -11.53
C LYS A 245 14.05 -2.92 -11.89
N ALA A 246 15.10 -3.18 -12.68
CA ALA A 246 15.61 -4.53 -12.93
C ALA A 246 16.55 -4.96 -11.80
N ASN A 247 16.02 -5.02 -10.59
CA ASN A 247 16.79 -5.22 -9.35
C ASN A 247 16.44 -6.51 -8.60
N SER A 248 15.47 -7.29 -9.06
CA SER A 248 15.13 -8.61 -8.54
C SER A 248 14.18 -9.36 -9.48
N ASP A 249 13.75 -10.56 -9.10
CA ASP A 249 13.02 -11.54 -9.90
C ASP A 249 11.61 -11.13 -10.33
N GLN A 250 11.04 -10.04 -9.83
CA GLN A 250 9.80 -9.47 -10.35
C GLN A 250 9.97 -8.92 -11.78
N PHE A 251 11.16 -8.46 -12.16
CA PHE A 251 11.37 -7.74 -13.40
C PHE A 251 11.15 -8.57 -14.68
N PRO A 252 11.61 -9.84 -14.79
CA PRO A 252 11.27 -10.70 -15.91
C PRO A 252 9.78 -10.85 -16.18
N PHE A 253 8.93 -10.85 -15.17
CA PHE A 253 7.47 -10.93 -15.30
C PHE A 253 6.89 -9.62 -15.85
N VAL A 254 7.37 -8.48 -15.39
CA VAL A 254 7.02 -7.17 -15.95
C VAL A 254 7.37 -7.09 -17.43
N GLN A 255 8.51 -7.65 -17.86
CA GLN A 255 8.88 -7.73 -19.27
C GLN A 255 7.93 -8.60 -20.08
N ARG A 256 7.26 -9.57 -19.46
CA ARG A 256 6.26 -10.47 -20.07
C ARG A 256 4.82 -9.95 -19.94
N GLU A 257 4.63 -8.72 -19.50
CA GLU A 257 3.32 -8.09 -19.31
C GLU A 257 2.43 -8.85 -18.33
N ILE A 258 3.03 -9.40 -17.25
CA ILE A 258 2.34 -10.04 -16.14
C ILE A 258 2.28 -9.03 -15.00
N PRO A 259 1.09 -8.72 -14.44
CA PRO A 259 0.96 -7.89 -13.25
C PRO A 259 1.79 -8.46 -12.11
N THR A 260 2.56 -7.60 -11.42
CA THR A 260 3.57 -8.08 -10.47
C THR A 260 3.68 -7.15 -9.28
N LEU A 261 3.81 -7.72 -8.08
CA LEU A 261 4.18 -7.00 -6.86
C LEU A 261 5.45 -7.59 -6.27
N MET A 262 6.35 -6.75 -5.77
CA MET A 262 7.48 -7.15 -4.94
C MET A 262 7.36 -6.47 -3.57
N ILE A 263 7.55 -7.25 -2.50
CA ILE A 263 7.60 -6.79 -1.12
C ILE A 263 9.05 -6.78 -0.67
N HIS A 264 9.48 -5.67 -0.06
CA HIS A 264 10.86 -5.44 0.37
C HIS A 264 10.88 -4.54 1.62
N THR A 265 11.82 -4.71 2.54
CA THR A 265 11.94 -3.88 3.77
C THR A 265 13.02 -2.79 3.69
N GLY A 266 13.62 -2.60 2.51
CA GLY A 266 14.63 -1.59 2.25
C GLY A 266 16.06 -2.08 2.47
N LEU A 267 17.01 -1.51 1.73
CA LEU A 267 18.43 -1.83 1.85
C LEU A 267 18.97 -1.43 3.24
N HIS A 268 19.94 -2.19 3.74
CA HIS A 268 20.63 -1.95 5.01
C HIS A 268 22.17 -2.03 4.85
N ASP A 269 22.91 -1.65 5.88
CA ASP A 269 24.37 -1.56 5.81
C ASP A 269 25.05 -2.92 5.69
N GLU A 270 24.42 -4.00 6.16
CA GLU A 270 24.90 -5.38 6.10
C GLU A 270 24.64 -6.05 4.74
N TRP A 271 23.83 -5.46 3.85
CA TRP A 271 23.53 -6.00 2.53
C TRP A 271 24.82 -6.35 1.75
N HIS A 272 24.91 -7.59 1.24
CA HIS A 272 26.07 -8.17 0.58
C HIS A 272 27.34 -8.13 1.45
N ARG A 273 27.18 -8.34 2.76
CA ARG A 273 28.29 -8.47 3.72
C ARG A 273 28.18 -9.77 4.54
N PRO A 274 29.28 -10.28 5.09
CA PRO A 274 29.25 -11.42 6.03
C PRO A 274 28.44 -11.14 7.31
N SER A 275 28.08 -9.88 7.59
CA SER A 275 27.30 -9.48 8.76
C SER A 275 25.78 -9.51 8.50
N ASP A 276 25.31 -9.91 7.32
CA ASP A 276 23.90 -10.22 7.08
C ASP A 276 23.57 -11.61 7.61
N ASP A 277 23.41 -11.68 8.93
CA ASP A 277 23.22 -12.90 9.72
C ASP A 277 21.86 -12.95 10.41
N ALA A 278 21.46 -14.16 10.82
CA ALA A 278 20.16 -14.45 11.43
C ALA A 278 19.86 -13.64 12.70
N ASP A 279 20.89 -13.26 13.46
CA ASP A 279 20.77 -12.46 14.69
C ASP A 279 20.39 -10.99 14.43
N THR A 280 20.52 -10.54 13.19
CA THR A 280 20.17 -9.18 12.77
C THR A 280 18.73 -9.05 12.25
N ILE A 281 18.01 -10.15 12.13
CA ILE A 281 16.65 -10.19 11.56
C ILE A 281 15.60 -9.68 12.56
N ASN A 282 14.72 -8.84 12.09
CA ASN A 282 13.48 -8.46 12.77
C ASN A 282 12.39 -9.48 12.46
N TYR A 283 12.30 -10.56 13.22
CA TYR A 283 11.36 -11.65 12.98
C TYR A 283 9.89 -11.23 13.12
N GLU A 284 9.58 -10.30 14.02
CA GLU A 284 8.24 -9.70 14.15
C GLU A 284 7.88 -8.99 12.84
N GLY A 285 8.79 -8.18 12.33
CA GLY A 285 8.63 -7.47 11.07
C GLY A 285 8.51 -8.41 9.87
N ALA A 286 9.34 -9.46 9.81
CA ALA A 286 9.28 -10.50 8.78
C ALA A 286 7.92 -11.22 8.78
N SER A 287 7.39 -11.57 9.96
CA SER A 287 6.07 -12.18 10.08
C SER A 287 4.96 -11.26 9.56
N VAL A 288 5.01 -9.96 9.85
CA VAL A 288 4.01 -8.99 9.34
C VAL A 288 4.11 -8.84 7.81
N ALA A 289 5.32 -8.76 7.25
CA ALA A 289 5.53 -8.69 5.80
C ALA A 289 5.05 -9.98 5.10
N THR A 290 5.30 -11.15 5.69
CA THR A 290 4.83 -12.45 5.19
C THR A 290 3.31 -12.55 5.22
N ARG A 291 2.66 -12.07 6.28
CA ARG A 291 1.18 -12.02 6.37
C ARG A 291 0.56 -11.08 5.34
N LEU A 292 1.22 -9.97 5.02
CA LEU A 292 0.81 -9.11 3.89
C LEU A 292 0.91 -9.87 2.57
N LEU A 293 2.02 -10.58 2.32
CA LEU A 293 2.19 -11.42 1.13
C LEU A 293 1.10 -12.49 1.03
N PHE A 294 0.83 -13.22 2.12
CA PHE A 294 -0.24 -14.22 2.18
C PHE A 294 -1.60 -13.63 1.82
N SER A 295 -1.97 -12.49 2.43
CA SER A 295 -3.24 -11.81 2.17
C SER A 295 -3.40 -11.43 0.70
N LEU A 296 -2.33 -10.89 0.09
CA LEU A 296 -2.30 -10.51 -1.32
C LEU A 296 -2.42 -11.73 -2.25
N VAL A 297 -1.73 -12.83 -1.93
CA VAL A 297 -1.78 -14.09 -2.70
C VAL A 297 -3.18 -14.67 -2.66
N VAL A 298 -3.80 -14.78 -1.47
CA VAL A 298 -5.17 -15.28 -1.32
C VAL A 298 -6.17 -14.40 -2.08
N GLN A 299 -6.03 -13.08 -1.99
CA GLN A 299 -6.88 -12.15 -2.73
C GLN A 299 -6.73 -12.34 -4.25
N ALA A 300 -5.50 -12.42 -4.78
CA ALA A 300 -5.25 -12.63 -6.20
C ALA A 300 -5.77 -13.98 -6.71
N ALA A 301 -5.59 -15.04 -5.90
CA ALA A 301 -6.02 -16.39 -6.26
C ALA A 301 -7.56 -16.54 -6.26
N ASN A 302 -8.29 -15.70 -5.51
CA ASN A 302 -9.75 -15.76 -5.42
C ASN A 302 -10.50 -14.77 -6.32
N GLN A 303 -9.79 -13.87 -7.02
CA GLN A 303 -10.43 -12.93 -7.94
C GLN A 303 -11.17 -13.63 -9.08
N SER A 304 -12.37 -13.15 -9.43
CA SER A 304 -13.16 -13.69 -10.53
C SER A 304 -12.57 -13.37 -11.90
N SER A 305 -11.91 -12.22 -12.05
CA SER A 305 -11.31 -11.77 -13.30
C SER A 305 -9.79 -11.61 -13.16
N ARG A 306 -9.07 -11.71 -14.29
CA ARG A 306 -7.65 -11.35 -14.33
C ARG A 306 -7.49 -9.84 -14.37
N LEU A 307 -6.42 -9.36 -13.76
CA LEU A 307 -5.96 -8.00 -13.96
C LEU A 307 -5.22 -7.92 -15.30
N GLU A 308 -5.44 -6.83 -16.02
CA GLU A 308 -4.70 -6.53 -17.24
C GLU A 308 -3.44 -5.75 -16.90
N PHE A 309 -2.33 -6.10 -17.58
CA PHE A 309 -1.06 -5.41 -17.38
C PHE A 309 -1.13 -3.99 -17.97
N ARG A 310 -0.74 -3.03 -17.14
CA ARG A 310 -0.72 -1.62 -17.47
C ARG A 310 0.67 -1.23 -18.02
N LYS A 311 0.77 -1.02 -19.34
CA LYS A 311 2.05 -0.79 -20.04
C LYS A 311 2.75 0.50 -19.62
N GLU A 312 1.99 1.50 -19.23
CA GLU A 312 2.47 2.80 -18.74
C GLU A 312 3.37 2.65 -17.51
N SER A 313 3.13 1.61 -16.69
CA SER A 313 3.94 1.32 -15.49
C SER A 313 5.44 1.17 -15.77
N ARG A 314 5.82 0.82 -17.00
CA ARG A 314 7.23 0.67 -17.39
C ARG A 314 7.97 1.99 -17.55
N SER A 315 7.25 3.08 -17.77
CA SER A 315 7.81 4.42 -18.00
C SER A 315 7.51 5.40 -16.89
N GLU A 316 6.61 5.04 -15.96
CA GLU A 316 6.30 5.86 -14.81
C GLU A 316 7.48 5.94 -13.84
N SER A 317 7.66 7.11 -13.25
CA SER A 317 8.83 7.47 -12.47
C SER A 317 8.45 8.16 -11.16
N PRO A 318 9.39 8.34 -10.22
CA PRO A 318 9.17 9.18 -9.04
C PRO A 318 8.75 10.60 -9.37
N ALA A 319 9.19 11.16 -10.50
CA ALA A 319 8.77 12.50 -10.95
C ALA A 319 7.29 12.54 -11.38
N ASP A 320 6.75 11.43 -11.90
CA ASP A 320 5.32 11.31 -12.21
C ASP A 320 4.50 11.26 -10.92
N ARG A 321 4.97 10.53 -9.91
CA ARG A 321 4.39 10.54 -8.56
C ARG A 321 4.37 11.95 -7.98
N GLU A 322 5.51 12.64 -8.01
CA GLU A 322 5.62 14.00 -7.51
C GLU A 322 4.61 14.95 -8.20
N ARG A 323 4.46 14.84 -9.52
CA ARG A 323 3.47 15.66 -10.26
C ARG A 323 2.02 15.36 -9.84
N LEU A 324 1.68 14.08 -9.63
CA LEU A 324 0.34 13.70 -9.18
C LEU A 324 0.06 14.20 -7.76
N GLU A 325 1.00 13.99 -6.85
CA GLU A 325 0.88 14.28 -5.42
C GLU A 325 1.27 15.74 -5.06
N GLN A 326 1.80 16.52 -6.03
CA GLN A 326 2.19 17.90 -5.80
C GLN A 326 1.03 18.72 -5.25
N PRO A 327 1.21 19.40 -4.10
CA PRO A 327 0.19 20.30 -3.57
C PRO A 327 -0.26 21.33 -4.58
N ALA A 328 -1.54 21.63 -4.60
CA ALA A 328 -2.07 22.72 -5.39
C ALA A 328 -1.57 24.08 -4.84
N VAL A 329 -1.55 25.09 -5.70
CA VAL A 329 -1.24 26.47 -5.26
C VAL A 329 -2.28 26.89 -4.23
N PRO A 330 -1.86 27.38 -3.04
CA PRO A 330 -2.79 27.79 -2.00
C PRO A 330 -3.79 28.85 -2.51
N ARG A 331 -5.05 28.68 -2.18
CA ARG A 331 -6.11 29.63 -2.53
C ARG A 331 -6.00 30.91 -1.70
N ALA A 332 -6.34 32.03 -2.31
CA ALA A 332 -6.49 33.28 -1.57
C ALA A 332 -7.64 33.18 -0.54
N PRO A 333 -7.49 33.82 0.64
CA PRO A 333 -8.55 33.85 1.65
C PRO A 333 -9.84 34.48 1.10
N ARG A 334 -10.99 33.80 1.25
CA ARG A 334 -12.26 34.26 0.70
C ARG A 334 -12.80 35.52 1.38
N LEU A 335 -12.53 35.72 2.67
CA LEU A 335 -13.01 36.86 3.44
C LEU A 335 -11.90 37.85 3.77
N GLY A 336 -10.67 37.41 4.02
CA GLY A 336 -9.50 38.24 4.30
C GLY A 336 -9.48 38.80 5.72
N ILE A 337 -9.76 37.97 6.73
CA ILE A 337 -9.72 38.29 8.15
C ILE A 337 -8.74 37.42 8.91
N ALA A 338 -8.29 37.88 10.08
CA ALA A 338 -7.73 37.02 11.11
C ALA A 338 -8.45 37.27 12.44
N TRP A 339 -8.37 36.30 13.33
CA TRP A 339 -9.01 36.33 14.65
C TRP A 339 -8.04 35.91 15.75
N LYS A 340 -8.42 36.15 16.99
CA LYS A 340 -7.69 35.67 18.16
C LYS A 340 -8.45 34.52 18.78
N THR A 341 -7.73 33.49 19.19
CA THR A 341 -8.28 32.41 20.02
C THR A 341 -8.89 33.03 21.29
N GLN A 342 -10.15 32.70 21.58
CA GLN A 342 -10.87 33.25 22.75
C GLN A 342 -10.91 32.23 23.88
N ASP A 343 -10.73 32.69 25.10
CA ASP A 343 -11.03 31.93 26.34
C ASP A 343 -12.54 31.81 26.53
N GLY A 344 -13.15 30.86 25.87
CA GLY A 344 -14.36 30.06 26.13
C GLY A 344 -15.65 30.65 26.75
N GLN A 345 -15.85 31.96 26.95
CA GLN A 345 -17.03 32.45 27.68
C GLN A 345 -18.13 33.11 26.84
N ARG A 346 -17.91 33.43 25.56
CA ARG A 346 -18.97 34.05 24.73
C ARG A 346 -18.96 33.43 23.33
N SER A 347 -20.15 33.11 22.81
CA SER A 347 -20.35 32.69 21.40
C SER A 347 -19.91 33.78 20.44
N GLY A 348 -19.35 33.40 19.28
CA GLY A 348 -18.84 34.31 18.25
C GLY A 348 -17.33 34.44 18.27
N VAL A 349 -16.74 35.02 17.21
CA VAL A 349 -15.31 35.15 16.99
C VAL A 349 -14.92 36.61 16.81
N THR A 350 -13.97 37.12 17.59
CA THR A 350 -13.53 38.52 17.51
C THR A 350 -12.42 38.68 16.49
N LEU A 351 -12.61 39.60 15.57
CA LEU A 351 -11.65 39.92 14.50
C LEU A 351 -10.44 40.65 15.07
N SER A 352 -9.24 40.12 14.83
CA SER A 352 -7.98 40.73 15.20
C SER A 352 -7.31 41.49 14.05
N HIS A 353 -7.71 41.15 12.80
CA HIS A 353 -7.20 41.79 11.61
C HIS A 353 -8.25 41.75 10.48
N VAL A 354 -8.28 42.81 9.67
CA VAL A 354 -9.02 42.90 8.40
C VAL A 354 -8.02 43.31 7.34
N THR A 355 -7.85 42.49 6.31
CA THR A 355 -6.90 42.77 5.24
C THR A 355 -7.45 43.87 4.33
N ARG A 356 -6.69 44.92 4.11
CA ARG A 356 -7.07 46.04 3.23
C ARG A 356 -7.38 45.55 1.81
N GLY A 357 -8.51 45.97 1.25
CA GLY A 357 -8.98 45.55 -0.08
C GLY A 357 -9.58 44.17 -0.16
N SER A 358 -9.66 43.42 0.96
CA SER A 358 -10.33 42.10 1.02
C SER A 358 -11.86 42.23 0.97
N ALA A 359 -12.54 41.11 0.85
CA ALA A 359 -14.00 41.06 0.91
C ALA A 359 -14.55 41.64 2.24
N ALA A 360 -13.87 41.38 3.35
CA ALA A 360 -14.22 41.93 4.66
C ALA A 360 -14.09 43.47 4.71
N ASP A 361 -12.98 44.02 4.19
CA ASP A 361 -12.74 45.46 4.14
C ASP A 361 -13.78 46.17 3.26
N ARG A 362 -14.06 45.61 2.07
CA ARG A 362 -15.10 46.13 1.17
C ARG A 362 -16.50 46.13 1.78
N ALA A 363 -16.75 45.17 2.65
CA ALA A 363 -18.03 45.07 3.35
C ALA A 363 -18.13 45.93 4.62
N GLY A 364 -17.04 46.61 5.01
CA GLY A 364 -17.00 47.47 6.19
C GLY A 364 -16.84 46.74 7.53
N LEU A 365 -16.32 45.50 7.52
CA LEU A 365 -15.88 44.84 8.73
C LEU A 365 -14.68 45.54 9.35
N GLN A 366 -14.61 45.57 10.69
CA GLN A 366 -13.56 46.26 11.43
C GLN A 366 -12.87 45.35 12.45
N VAL A 367 -11.62 45.68 12.79
CA VAL A 367 -10.93 45.02 13.90
C VAL A 367 -11.73 45.27 15.19
N GLY A 368 -11.98 44.21 15.97
CA GLY A 368 -12.80 44.26 17.16
C GLY A 368 -14.24 43.83 16.95
N ASP A 369 -14.75 43.76 15.71
CA ASP A 369 -16.06 43.20 15.43
C ASP A 369 -16.10 41.73 15.91
N ARG A 370 -17.15 41.34 16.58
CA ARG A 370 -17.42 39.95 16.99
C ARG A 370 -18.39 39.32 16.01
N LEU A 371 -17.92 38.40 15.16
CA LEU A 371 -18.68 37.71 14.16
C LEU A 371 -19.54 36.62 14.80
N LEU A 372 -20.87 36.72 14.65
CA LEU A 372 -21.87 35.86 15.30
C LEU A 372 -22.50 34.87 14.32
N ARG A 373 -22.68 35.28 13.04
CA ARG A 373 -23.31 34.46 12.01
C ARG A 373 -22.76 34.80 10.62
N LEU A 374 -22.65 33.75 9.78
CA LEU A 374 -22.33 33.89 8.37
C LEU A 374 -23.33 33.07 7.55
N GLY A 375 -24.13 33.72 6.71
CA GLY A 375 -25.28 33.11 6.06
C GLY A 375 -26.26 32.55 7.12
N GLU A 376 -26.63 31.28 6.96
CA GLU A 376 -27.46 30.54 7.92
C GLU A 376 -26.66 29.90 9.07
N GLN A 377 -25.33 29.94 9.02
CA GLN A 377 -24.46 29.28 9.99
C GLN A 377 -24.17 30.17 11.20
N GLU A 378 -24.52 29.72 12.40
CA GLU A 378 -24.07 30.35 13.64
C GLU A 378 -22.58 30.09 13.85
N VAL A 379 -21.84 31.12 14.19
CA VAL A 379 -20.42 31.07 14.50
C VAL A 379 -20.26 30.95 16.00
N ALA A 380 -20.21 29.71 16.49
CA ALA A 380 -20.02 29.46 17.91
C ALA A 380 -18.54 29.66 18.31
N ASP A 381 -17.63 29.27 17.44
CA ASP A 381 -16.18 29.27 17.66
C ASP A 381 -15.40 29.45 16.34
N GLU A 382 -14.11 29.55 16.44
CA GLU A 382 -13.18 29.76 15.32
C GLU A 382 -13.14 28.61 14.31
N SER A 383 -13.36 27.37 14.74
CA SER A 383 -13.38 26.20 13.86
C SER A 383 -14.58 26.28 12.91
N ARG A 384 -15.75 26.61 13.45
CA ARG A 384 -16.98 26.80 12.66
C ARG A 384 -16.90 28.01 11.73
N LEU A 385 -16.25 29.09 12.15
CA LEU A 385 -16.04 30.27 11.30
C LEU A 385 -15.25 29.94 10.03
N GLY A 386 -14.12 29.24 10.16
CA GLY A 386 -13.29 28.87 9.01
C GLY A 386 -14.05 28.02 8.00
N ALA A 387 -14.73 26.95 8.48
CA ALA A 387 -15.53 26.10 7.63
C ALA A 387 -16.69 26.83 6.96
N ALA A 388 -17.37 27.71 7.69
CA ALA A 388 -18.47 28.53 7.16
C ALA A 388 -18.00 29.48 6.04
N ILE A 389 -16.85 30.13 6.20
CA ILE A 389 -16.28 31.04 5.17
C ILE A 389 -16.02 30.30 3.86
N TRP A 390 -15.44 29.08 3.94
CA TRP A 390 -15.14 28.31 2.75
C TRP A 390 -16.38 27.74 2.07
N ALA A 391 -17.40 27.38 2.83
CA ALA A 391 -18.65 26.81 2.30
C ALA A 391 -19.66 27.87 1.80
N ALA A 392 -19.60 29.10 2.32
CA ALA A 392 -20.62 30.12 2.03
C ALA A 392 -20.68 30.47 0.54
N SER A 393 -21.90 30.59 0.01
CA SER A 393 -22.16 31.22 -1.28
C SER A 393 -21.87 32.74 -1.24
N SER A 394 -21.73 33.37 -2.40
CA SER A 394 -21.48 34.81 -2.52
C SER A 394 -22.60 35.45 -3.36
N PRO A 395 -23.24 36.56 -2.92
CA PRO A 395 -23.01 37.28 -1.65
C PRO A 395 -23.49 36.52 -0.42
N ALA A 396 -22.81 36.76 0.72
CA ALA A 396 -23.18 36.20 2.02
C ALA A 396 -23.59 37.32 2.99
N THR A 397 -24.52 37.01 3.91
CA THR A 397 -24.87 37.90 5.01
C THR A 397 -23.99 37.61 6.21
N ILE A 398 -23.34 38.62 6.79
CA ILE A 398 -22.58 38.50 8.04
C ILE A 398 -23.27 39.31 9.14
N VAL A 399 -23.43 38.68 10.32
CA VAL A 399 -23.93 39.36 11.51
C VAL A 399 -22.77 39.55 12.51
N VAL A 400 -22.51 40.76 12.89
CA VAL A 400 -21.47 41.12 13.88
C VAL A 400 -22.00 41.92 15.03
N GLU A 401 -21.38 41.80 16.20
CA GLU A 401 -21.50 42.76 17.30
C GLU A 401 -20.26 43.66 17.30
N ARG A 402 -20.46 44.95 17.04
CA ARG A 402 -19.39 45.97 16.96
C ARG A 402 -19.09 46.61 18.30
N ALA A 403 -20.11 46.92 19.07
CA ALA A 403 -20.03 47.33 20.47
C ALA A 403 -21.05 46.52 21.30
N PRO A 404 -20.93 46.47 22.62
CA PRO A 404 -21.85 45.68 23.44
C PRO A 404 -23.33 46.03 23.14
N GLY A 405 -24.05 45.08 22.57
CA GLY A 405 -25.46 45.21 22.14
C GLY A 405 -25.69 45.88 20.80
N GLU A 406 -24.68 46.33 20.09
CA GLU A 406 -24.77 46.90 18.73
C GLU A 406 -24.60 45.77 17.68
N ILE A 407 -25.69 45.27 17.19
CA ILE A 407 -25.71 44.19 16.18
C ILE A 407 -25.87 44.81 14.78
N LEU A 408 -24.92 44.49 13.90
CA LEU A 408 -24.90 44.93 12.49
C LEU A 408 -25.06 43.72 11.58
N GLN A 409 -25.80 43.95 10.49
CA GLN A 409 -25.92 42.95 9.42
C GLN A 409 -25.29 43.53 8.13
N LEU A 410 -24.31 42.86 7.61
CA LEU A 410 -23.52 43.32 6.46
C LEU A 410 -23.65 42.32 5.30
N SER A 411 -23.74 42.81 4.06
CA SER A 411 -23.65 41.95 2.87
C SER A 411 -22.21 41.91 2.38
N VAL A 412 -21.65 40.73 2.20
CA VAL A 412 -20.26 40.52 1.83
C VAL A 412 -20.18 39.75 0.52
N GLN A 413 -19.48 40.35 -0.47
CA GLN A 413 -19.06 39.64 -1.69
C GLN A 413 -17.78 38.86 -1.39
N LEU A 414 -17.90 37.54 -1.11
CA LEU A 414 -16.76 36.68 -0.85
C LEU A 414 -15.94 36.48 -2.12
N ASP A 415 -14.63 36.46 -1.99
CA ASP A 415 -13.70 36.20 -3.09
C ASP A 415 -13.62 34.68 -3.40
N GLY A 416 -13.48 34.31 -4.68
CA GLY A 416 -13.36 32.93 -5.14
C GLY A 416 -14.63 32.08 -4.97
N GLU A 417 -14.56 30.85 -5.47
CA GLU A 417 -15.66 29.90 -5.44
C GLU A 417 -15.80 29.21 -4.07
N PRO A 418 -17.02 28.85 -3.65
CA PRO A 418 -17.23 28.10 -2.43
C PRO A 418 -16.64 26.69 -2.51
N LEU A 419 -16.10 26.21 -1.41
CA LEU A 419 -15.52 24.89 -1.27
C LEU A 419 -16.03 24.23 0.02
N ARG A 420 -17.18 23.55 -0.07
CA ARG A 420 -17.94 23.05 1.08
C ARG A 420 -17.09 22.22 2.05
N PHE A 421 -16.32 21.28 1.52
CA PHE A 421 -15.47 20.38 2.33
C PHE A 421 -14.08 20.98 2.60
N GLY A 422 -13.59 21.85 1.73
CA GLY A 422 -12.28 22.48 1.87
C GLY A 422 -11.12 21.64 1.40
N PHE A 423 -11.31 20.77 0.41
CA PHE A 423 -10.26 20.03 -0.26
C PHE A 423 -10.44 20.01 -1.78
N SER A 424 -9.34 19.80 -2.49
CA SER A 424 -9.35 19.50 -3.92
C SER A 424 -8.50 18.25 -4.23
N TRP A 425 -8.70 17.68 -5.39
CA TRP A 425 -8.11 16.40 -5.76
C TRP A 425 -7.64 16.32 -7.20
N ARG A 426 -6.85 15.27 -7.49
CA ARG A 426 -6.54 14.76 -8.83
C ARG A 426 -6.90 13.29 -8.91
N GLU A 427 -7.18 12.82 -10.12
CA GLU A 427 -7.40 11.39 -10.41
C GLU A 427 -6.07 10.69 -10.68
N ASP A 428 -5.95 9.43 -10.24
CA ASP A 428 -4.84 8.55 -10.58
C ASP A 428 -5.32 7.50 -11.59
N MET A 429 -4.82 7.56 -12.82
CA MET A 429 -5.22 6.65 -13.89
C MET A 429 -4.88 5.17 -13.61
N ALA A 430 -3.95 4.90 -12.68
CA ALA A 430 -3.67 3.53 -12.24
C ALA A 430 -4.62 3.05 -11.15
N GLU A 431 -5.41 3.95 -10.55
CA GLU A 431 -6.33 3.67 -9.45
C GLU A 431 -7.73 4.21 -9.78
N PRO A 432 -8.46 3.59 -10.73
CA PRO A 432 -9.83 4.00 -11.06
C PRO A 432 -10.73 3.97 -9.82
N GLY A 433 -11.61 4.95 -9.68
CA GLY A 433 -12.45 5.07 -8.49
C GLY A 433 -11.70 5.54 -7.25
N THR A 434 -10.56 6.21 -7.45
CA THR A 434 -9.76 6.80 -6.38
C THR A 434 -9.34 8.21 -6.76
N VAL A 435 -9.32 9.11 -5.79
CA VAL A 435 -8.75 10.45 -5.95
C VAL A 435 -7.66 10.70 -4.91
N VAL A 436 -6.67 11.50 -5.29
CA VAL A 436 -5.55 11.95 -4.45
C VAL A 436 -5.81 13.38 -4.02
N LEU A 437 -5.84 13.66 -2.72
CA LEU A 437 -5.99 15.00 -2.20
C LEU A 437 -4.74 15.82 -2.46
N VAL A 438 -4.90 16.97 -3.13
CA VAL A 438 -3.79 17.88 -3.47
C VAL A 438 -3.90 19.23 -2.79
N GLU A 439 -5.01 19.49 -2.12
CA GLU A 439 -5.22 20.71 -1.33
C GLU A 439 -6.10 20.38 -0.13
N ILE A 440 -5.68 20.84 1.04
CA ILE A 440 -6.50 20.92 2.24
C ILE A 440 -6.44 22.36 2.70
N VAL A 441 -7.58 23.02 2.63
CA VAL A 441 -7.66 24.44 2.97
C VAL A 441 -7.63 24.62 4.49
N PRO A 442 -6.75 25.47 5.04
CA PRO A 442 -6.70 25.72 6.47
C PRO A 442 -8.06 26.17 7.06
N HIS A 443 -8.38 25.66 8.22
CA HIS A 443 -9.64 25.90 8.95
C HIS A 443 -10.92 25.41 8.24
N SER A 444 -10.81 24.65 7.15
CA SER A 444 -11.95 24.02 6.49
C SER A 444 -12.44 22.79 7.25
N ALA A 445 -13.60 22.24 6.86
CA ALA A 445 -14.13 21.00 7.42
C ALA A 445 -13.16 19.82 7.25
N ALA A 446 -12.50 19.71 6.09
CA ALA A 446 -11.47 18.68 5.83
C ALA A 446 -10.25 18.82 6.73
N PHE A 447 -9.77 20.07 6.92
CA PHE A 447 -8.66 20.34 7.82
C PHE A 447 -8.97 19.95 9.27
N LEU A 448 -10.17 20.30 9.75
CA LEU A 448 -10.65 19.97 11.10
C LEU A 448 -10.84 18.46 11.30
N ALA A 449 -11.23 17.75 10.24
CA ALA A 449 -11.36 16.29 10.24
C ALA A 449 -9.99 15.56 10.18
N GLY A 450 -8.87 16.28 9.99
CA GLY A 450 -7.53 15.71 9.95
C GLY A 450 -7.14 15.06 8.60
N LEU A 451 -7.83 15.41 7.51
CA LEU A 451 -7.40 15.05 6.16
C LEU A 451 -6.07 15.73 5.84
N GLN A 452 -5.26 15.09 5.00
CA GLN A 452 -3.94 15.55 4.61
C GLN A 452 -3.76 15.51 3.09
N VAL A 453 -2.87 16.33 2.57
CA VAL A 453 -2.42 16.21 1.18
C VAL A 453 -1.78 14.82 1.00
N SER A 454 -1.99 14.22 -0.17
CA SER A 454 -1.63 12.85 -0.55
C SER A 454 -2.50 11.75 0.07
N ASP A 455 -3.48 12.06 0.93
CA ASP A 455 -4.53 11.09 1.24
C ASP A 455 -5.28 10.67 -0.03
N ARG A 456 -5.72 9.41 -0.06
CA ARG A 456 -6.55 8.90 -1.15
C ARG A 456 -7.94 8.56 -0.63
N ILE A 457 -8.98 9.06 -1.30
CA ILE A 457 -10.37 8.71 -0.98
C ILE A 457 -10.78 7.53 -1.84
N TYR A 458 -11.20 6.43 -1.22
CA TYR A 458 -11.67 5.22 -1.88
C TYR A 458 -13.19 5.09 -1.90
N ARG A 459 -13.89 5.58 -0.86
CA ARG A 459 -15.34 5.55 -0.75
C ARG A 459 -15.89 6.76 0.00
N VAL A 460 -17.14 7.10 -0.29
CA VAL A 460 -17.91 8.16 0.38
C VAL A 460 -19.22 7.58 0.89
N ALA A 461 -19.45 7.59 2.20
CA ALA A 461 -20.66 7.05 2.84
C ALA A 461 -21.00 5.63 2.32
N ASP A 462 -20.02 4.73 2.32
CA ASP A 462 -20.10 3.35 1.83
C ASP A 462 -20.44 3.19 0.33
N ARG A 463 -20.33 4.26 -0.46
CA ARG A 463 -20.50 4.26 -1.91
C ARG A 463 -19.15 4.37 -2.60
N ASP A 464 -18.93 3.48 -3.56
CA ASP A 464 -17.84 3.63 -4.52
C ASP A 464 -18.21 4.72 -5.54
N PHE A 465 -17.20 5.25 -6.23
CA PHE A 465 -17.34 6.18 -7.35
C PHE A 465 -16.34 5.81 -8.44
N CYS A 466 -16.59 6.19 -9.69
CA CYS A 466 -15.76 5.80 -10.82
C CYS A 466 -14.69 6.86 -11.17
N ASN A 467 -14.96 8.14 -10.86
CA ASN A 467 -14.11 9.29 -11.22
C ASN A 467 -14.37 10.48 -10.29
N GLY A 468 -13.58 11.56 -10.46
CA GLY A 468 -13.69 12.78 -9.65
C GLY A 468 -14.97 13.54 -9.81
N ASP A 469 -15.64 13.48 -10.97
CA ASP A 469 -16.92 14.14 -11.20
C ASP A 469 -18.03 13.47 -10.38
N GLU A 470 -18.05 12.14 -10.37
CA GLU A 470 -19.00 11.38 -9.55
C GLU A 470 -18.74 11.58 -8.05
N LEU A 471 -17.48 11.62 -7.62
CA LEU A 471 -17.12 12.02 -6.25
C LEU A 471 -17.71 13.38 -5.91
N GLY A 472 -17.54 14.39 -6.79
CA GLY A 472 -18.10 15.74 -6.61
C GLY A 472 -19.61 15.74 -6.43
N GLN A 473 -20.33 14.96 -7.26
CA GLN A 473 -21.79 14.79 -7.18
C GLN A 473 -22.23 14.12 -5.85
N LEU A 474 -21.52 13.06 -5.43
CA LEU A 474 -21.79 12.41 -4.15
C LEU A 474 -21.62 13.37 -2.98
N LEU A 475 -20.50 14.10 -2.94
CA LEU A 475 -20.22 15.09 -1.90
C LEU A 475 -21.25 16.23 -1.88
N ALA A 476 -21.74 16.66 -3.04
CA ALA A 476 -22.77 17.69 -3.13
C ALA A 476 -24.13 17.21 -2.60
N SER A 477 -24.48 15.94 -2.82
CA SER A 477 -25.80 15.38 -2.51
C SER A 477 -25.96 14.86 -1.08
N LEU A 478 -24.85 14.52 -0.40
CA LEU A 478 -24.90 13.87 0.91
C LEU A 478 -25.06 14.89 2.05
N PRO A 479 -25.93 14.58 3.04
CA PRO A 479 -26.01 15.37 4.27
C PRO A 479 -24.71 15.21 5.09
N SER A 480 -24.34 16.25 5.83
CA SER A 480 -23.26 16.20 6.81
C SER A 480 -23.72 15.55 8.12
N PRO A 481 -22.85 14.86 8.85
CA PRO A 481 -21.46 14.55 8.55
C PRO A 481 -21.28 13.44 7.50
N VAL A 482 -20.20 13.52 6.69
CA VAL A 482 -19.92 12.55 5.62
C VAL A 482 -18.71 11.69 5.98
N PRO A 483 -18.87 10.36 6.15
CA PRO A 483 -17.75 9.46 6.34
C PRO A 483 -17.02 9.19 5.00
N LEU A 484 -15.71 9.28 5.01
CA LEU A 484 -14.82 9.00 3.88
C LEU A 484 -13.91 7.83 4.25
N LEU A 485 -13.83 6.81 3.38
CA LEU A 485 -12.78 5.79 3.48
C LEU A 485 -11.51 6.33 2.84
N VAL A 486 -10.50 6.55 3.65
CA VAL A 486 -9.25 7.22 3.26
C VAL A 486 -8.09 6.27 3.42
N GLU A 487 -7.23 6.22 2.41
CA GLU A 487 -5.93 5.55 2.49
C GLU A 487 -4.83 6.59 2.75
N ARG A 488 -3.98 6.29 3.72
CA ARG A 488 -2.75 7.04 4.05
C ARG A 488 -1.60 6.08 4.28
N SER A 489 -0.62 6.08 3.38
CA SER A 489 0.57 5.21 3.43
C SER A 489 0.20 3.72 3.61
N GLY A 490 -0.74 3.22 2.81
CA GLY A 490 -1.20 1.83 2.85
C GLY A 490 -2.13 1.47 4.01
N ARG A 491 -2.55 2.44 4.81
CA ARG A 491 -3.50 2.24 5.91
C ARG A 491 -4.86 2.79 5.54
N LEU A 492 -5.90 2.03 5.82
CA LEU A 492 -7.28 2.46 5.65
C LEU A 492 -7.83 3.02 6.96
N GLN A 493 -8.50 4.16 6.87
CA GLN A 493 -9.20 4.78 7.99
C GLN A 493 -10.48 5.45 7.53
N THR A 494 -11.50 5.46 8.39
CA THR A 494 -12.70 6.25 8.15
C THR A 494 -12.52 7.63 8.78
N VAL A 495 -12.54 8.67 7.95
CA VAL A 495 -12.50 10.07 8.38
C VAL A 495 -13.88 10.67 8.20
N VAL A 496 -14.47 11.18 9.28
CA VAL A 496 -15.81 11.81 9.25
C VAL A 496 -15.64 13.31 9.11
N VAL A 497 -16.16 13.88 8.00
CA VAL A 497 -16.06 15.31 7.71
C VAL A 497 -17.41 15.97 7.98
N ASP A 498 -17.44 16.85 9.00
CA ASP A 498 -18.61 17.66 9.35
C ASP A 498 -18.54 18.99 8.60
N ALA A 499 -19.10 18.99 7.37
CA ALA A 499 -19.13 20.16 6.51
C ALA A 499 -20.44 20.97 6.73
N PRO A 500 -20.40 22.30 6.58
CA PRO A 500 -21.61 23.13 6.66
C PRO A 500 -22.70 22.67 5.70
N SER A 501 -23.97 22.82 6.13
CA SER A 501 -25.11 22.54 5.29
C SER A 501 -25.08 23.46 4.07
N VAL A 502 -25.44 22.91 2.92
CA VAL A 502 -25.72 23.73 1.73
C VAL A 502 -27.13 24.25 1.86
N PRO A 503 -27.40 25.55 1.68
CA PRO A 503 -28.74 26.11 1.72
C PRO A 503 -29.67 25.52 0.67
#